data_988050e1b56d199eaa112cd5ea6e75dd
#
_entry.id   988050e1b56d199eaa112cd5ea6e75dd
#
_cell.length_a   1.000
_cell.length_b   1.000
_cell.length_c   1.000
_cell.angle_alpha   90.00
_cell.angle_beta   90.00
_cell.angle_gamma   90.00
#
_symmetry.space_group_name_H-M   'P 1'
#
loop_
_entity.id
_entity.type
_entity.pdbx_description
1 polymer ?
#
loop_
_entity_poly.entity_id
_entity_poly.type
_entity_poly.pdbx_seq_one_letter_code
_entity_poly.pdbx_strand_id
1 'polypeptide(L)'
;MRVVVALGGNALMQRGAPMTAQNQRANVAMACTALAPIALEHELVISHGNGPQVGLLALQAAAYDDASAYPFDVLGAQTEGMIGYIIEQELGNRLPFEMSIATILTMTEVDPADPAFTDPTKFVGPVYGHDEARRLAALRGWVVKPDGEHWRRVVPSPKPQRIFEQRTIEALVARGTVVICAGGGGIPTMYLPGTRTLVGVEAVIDKDRASAVLARDLRADTLVIATDTDAVYTGWGTPQQRAISIAHPDALAELDFAAGSMGPKVEAAIEFALGTGNDAVIGSLPDLPELLAGTAGSRVSMAAKGVAYHALPTAVVQDEIVSVSPTG
;
A
#
# COMPACT_ATOMS: atom_id res chain seq x y z
N MET A 1 1.75 -17.64 13.10
CA MET A 1 2.25 -16.25 13.18
C MET A 1 1.11 -15.30 12.81
N ARG A 2 1.14 -14.07 13.31
CA ARG A 2 0.26 -13.00 12.85
C ARG A 2 0.95 -12.21 11.76
N VAL A 3 0.36 -12.16 10.58
CA VAL A 3 0.92 -11.52 9.40
C VAL A 3 -0.02 -10.40 8.95
N VAL A 4 0.51 -9.20 8.79
CA VAL A 4 -0.19 -8.09 8.14
C VAL A 4 0.36 -7.95 6.73
N VAL A 5 -0.52 -8.03 5.73
CA VAL A 5 -0.16 -7.86 4.31
C VAL A 5 -0.79 -6.57 3.77
N ALA A 6 0.07 -5.64 3.38
CA ALA A 6 -0.33 -4.38 2.75
C ALA A 6 -0.31 -4.52 1.23
N LEU A 7 -1.48 -4.64 0.60
CA LEU A 7 -1.62 -4.76 -0.86
C LEU A 7 -1.40 -3.43 -1.57
N GLY A 8 -0.46 -3.37 -2.49
CA GLY A 8 -0.22 -2.22 -3.36
C GLY A 8 -1.39 -1.92 -4.31
N GLY A 9 -1.45 -0.70 -4.82
CA GLY A 9 -2.51 -0.31 -5.77
C GLY A 9 -2.52 -1.16 -7.05
N ASN A 10 -1.35 -1.61 -7.52
CA ASN A 10 -1.24 -2.45 -8.71
C ASN A 10 -1.75 -3.88 -8.49
N ALA A 11 -1.79 -4.38 -7.24
CA ALA A 11 -2.46 -5.63 -6.89
C ALA A 11 -3.99 -5.57 -7.11
N LEU A 12 -4.55 -4.36 -7.11
CA LEU A 12 -5.98 -4.11 -7.28
C LEU A 12 -6.32 -3.61 -8.70
N MET A 13 -5.38 -2.92 -9.36
CA MET A 13 -5.57 -2.36 -10.69
C MET A 13 -4.22 -2.15 -11.36
N GLN A 14 -3.96 -2.83 -12.47
CA GLN A 14 -2.73 -2.65 -13.24
C GLN A 14 -2.67 -1.26 -13.87
N ARG A 15 -1.48 -0.67 -13.90
CA ARG A 15 -1.26 0.63 -14.53
C ARG A 15 -1.64 0.59 -16.01
N GLY A 16 -2.42 1.59 -16.45
CA GLY A 16 -2.87 1.70 -17.84
C GLY A 16 -4.06 0.81 -18.22
N ALA A 17 -4.49 -0.11 -17.35
CA ALA A 17 -5.70 -0.88 -17.58
C ALA A 17 -6.96 -0.02 -17.34
N PRO A 18 -8.04 -0.22 -18.13
CA PRO A 18 -9.31 0.45 -17.91
C PRO A 18 -9.86 0.15 -16.50
N MET A 19 -10.35 1.19 -15.81
CA MET A 19 -10.93 1.08 -14.47
C MET A 19 -12.35 0.50 -14.52
N THR A 20 -12.44 -0.80 -14.81
CA THR A 20 -13.70 -1.54 -14.82
C THR A 20 -13.78 -2.51 -13.63
N ALA A 21 -14.99 -2.81 -13.17
CA ALA A 21 -15.19 -3.81 -12.12
C ALA A 21 -14.62 -5.19 -12.51
N GLN A 22 -14.67 -5.54 -13.80
CA GLN A 22 -14.12 -6.80 -14.30
C GLN A 22 -12.60 -6.86 -14.15
N ASN A 23 -11.86 -5.81 -14.56
CA ASN A 23 -10.42 -5.75 -14.41
C ASN A 23 -10.01 -5.75 -12.94
N GLN A 24 -10.74 -5.01 -12.10
CA GLN A 24 -10.50 -5.00 -10.66
C GLN A 24 -10.67 -6.39 -10.03
N ARG A 25 -11.76 -7.11 -10.37
CA ARG A 25 -11.98 -8.48 -9.90
C ARG A 25 -10.87 -9.43 -10.36
N ALA A 26 -10.45 -9.36 -11.62
CA ALA A 26 -9.38 -10.20 -12.14
C ALA A 26 -8.06 -10.01 -11.38
N ASN A 27 -7.69 -8.76 -11.09
CA ASN A 27 -6.48 -8.46 -10.33
C ASN A 27 -6.58 -8.93 -8.87
N VAL A 28 -7.72 -8.67 -8.21
CA VAL A 28 -7.97 -9.14 -6.84
C VAL A 28 -7.97 -10.67 -6.78
N ALA A 29 -8.53 -11.35 -7.78
CA ALA A 29 -8.51 -12.81 -7.87
C ALA A 29 -7.07 -13.36 -7.91
N MET A 30 -6.16 -12.72 -8.67
CA MET A 30 -4.73 -13.08 -8.66
C MET A 30 -4.09 -12.83 -7.28
N ALA A 31 -4.38 -11.69 -6.67
CA ALA A 31 -3.88 -11.38 -5.33
C ALA A 31 -4.34 -12.40 -4.29
N CYS A 32 -5.61 -12.78 -4.32
CA CYS A 32 -6.18 -13.79 -3.42
C CYS A 32 -5.58 -15.19 -3.63
N THR A 33 -5.06 -15.51 -4.81
CA THR A 33 -4.32 -16.76 -5.03
C THR A 33 -3.02 -16.83 -4.23
N ALA A 34 -2.32 -15.70 -4.07
CA ALA A 34 -1.13 -15.62 -3.23
C ALA A 34 -1.46 -15.54 -1.72
N LEU A 35 -2.60 -14.93 -1.37
CA LEU A 35 -3.03 -14.75 0.02
C LEU A 35 -3.64 -16.02 0.64
N ALA A 36 -4.32 -16.85 -0.15
CA ALA A 36 -5.03 -18.02 0.37
C ALA A 36 -4.13 -19.02 1.13
N PRO A 37 -2.94 -19.41 0.66
CA PRO A 37 -2.02 -20.25 1.43
C PRO A 37 -1.63 -19.65 2.77
N ILE A 38 -1.42 -18.33 2.81
CA ILE A 38 -1.03 -17.61 4.04
C ILE A 38 -2.18 -17.62 5.05
N ALA A 39 -3.43 -17.44 4.58
CA ALA A 39 -4.60 -17.49 5.43
C ALA A 39 -4.84 -18.87 6.06
N LEU A 40 -4.42 -19.95 5.40
CA LEU A 40 -4.54 -21.32 5.92
C LEU A 40 -3.55 -21.64 7.04
N GLU A 41 -2.38 -20.97 7.05
CA GLU A 41 -1.29 -21.29 7.96
C GLU A 41 -1.08 -20.23 9.04
N HIS A 42 -1.59 -19.01 8.85
CA HIS A 42 -1.29 -17.86 9.68
C HIS A 42 -2.54 -17.05 10.03
N GLU A 43 -2.48 -16.28 11.11
CA GLU A 43 -3.44 -15.20 11.39
C GLU A 43 -3.19 -14.09 10.39
N LEU A 44 -4.11 -13.90 9.42
CA LEU A 44 -3.93 -12.96 8.32
C LEU A 44 -4.80 -11.70 8.51
N VAL A 45 -4.15 -10.55 8.41
CA VAL A 45 -4.79 -9.24 8.28
C VAL A 45 -4.36 -8.60 6.96
N ILE A 46 -5.31 -8.08 6.21
CA ILE A 46 -5.08 -7.50 4.89
C ILE A 46 -5.44 -6.03 4.92
N SER A 47 -4.50 -5.16 4.59
CA SER A 47 -4.78 -3.78 4.21
C SER A 47 -4.58 -3.61 2.71
N HIS A 48 -5.17 -2.57 2.12
CA HIS A 48 -5.09 -2.36 0.68
C HIS A 48 -5.05 -0.88 0.31
N GLY A 49 -4.49 -0.56 -0.86
CA GLY A 49 -4.58 0.77 -1.45
C GLY A 49 -5.96 1.03 -2.06
N ASN A 50 -6.24 2.30 -2.39
CA ASN A 50 -7.49 2.73 -3.04
C ASN A 50 -7.29 3.88 -4.03
N GLY A 51 -6.07 4.31 -4.30
CA GLY A 51 -5.77 5.54 -5.04
C GLY A 51 -6.54 5.69 -6.36
N PRO A 52 -6.52 4.71 -7.28
CA PRO A 52 -7.31 4.77 -8.50
C PRO A 52 -8.82 4.86 -8.24
N GLN A 53 -9.33 4.09 -7.27
CA GLN A 53 -10.75 3.96 -6.98
C GLN A 53 -11.32 5.23 -6.34
N VAL A 54 -10.63 5.81 -5.36
CA VAL A 54 -11.06 7.09 -4.75
C VAL A 54 -11.04 8.23 -5.75
N GLY A 55 -10.06 8.21 -6.69
CA GLY A 55 -10.02 9.16 -7.80
C GLY A 55 -11.22 9.03 -8.74
N LEU A 56 -11.63 7.81 -9.08
CA LEU A 56 -12.82 7.56 -9.89
C LEU A 56 -14.09 8.04 -9.19
N LEU A 57 -14.27 7.71 -7.91
CA LEU A 57 -15.44 8.16 -7.14
C LEU A 57 -15.51 9.68 -7.02
N ALA A 58 -14.37 10.34 -6.84
CA ALA A 58 -14.30 11.80 -6.82
C ALA A 58 -14.74 12.42 -8.17
N LEU A 59 -14.37 11.80 -9.30
CA LEU A 59 -14.82 12.22 -10.64
C LEU A 59 -16.33 12.00 -10.83
N GLN A 60 -16.84 10.84 -10.39
CA GLN A 60 -18.28 10.52 -10.49
C GLN A 60 -19.12 11.48 -9.64
N ALA A 61 -18.68 11.77 -8.41
CA ALA A 61 -19.34 12.73 -7.54
C ALA A 61 -19.37 14.14 -8.19
N ALA A 62 -18.24 14.61 -8.71
CA ALA A 62 -18.17 15.89 -9.39
C ALA A 62 -18.97 15.96 -10.71
N ALA A 63 -19.12 14.84 -11.41
CA ALA A 63 -19.94 14.76 -12.63
C ALA A 63 -21.44 14.78 -12.35
N TYR A 64 -21.87 14.26 -11.19
CA TYR A 64 -23.27 14.29 -10.76
C TYR A 64 -23.68 15.69 -10.30
N ASP A 65 -22.98 16.23 -9.32
CA ASP A 65 -23.15 17.59 -8.83
C ASP A 65 -21.86 18.08 -8.15
N ASP A 66 -21.20 19.01 -8.80
CA ASP A 66 -19.91 19.52 -8.37
C ASP A 66 -20.00 20.32 -7.04
N ALA A 67 -21.16 20.93 -6.75
CA ALA A 67 -21.38 21.70 -5.55
C ALA A 67 -21.62 20.83 -4.30
N SER A 68 -22.02 19.59 -4.49
CA SER A 68 -22.34 18.62 -3.41
C SER A 68 -21.49 17.34 -3.48
N ALA A 69 -20.29 17.40 -4.07
CA ALA A 69 -19.37 16.27 -4.11
C ALA A 69 -18.99 15.81 -2.69
N TYR A 70 -19.02 14.50 -2.46
CA TYR A 70 -18.65 13.93 -1.15
C TYR A 70 -17.18 14.22 -0.80
N PRO A 71 -16.88 14.50 0.48
CA PRO A 71 -15.52 14.69 0.96
C PRO A 71 -14.72 13.38 0.97
N PHE A 72 -13.38 13.48 1.06
CA PHE A 72 -12.49 12.33 0.90
C PHE A 72 -12.62 11.27 2.01
N ASP A 73 -13.02 11.62 3.21
CA ASP A 73 -13.33 10.66 4.27
C ASP A 73 -14.49 9.74 3.86
N VAL A 74 -15.58 10.30 3.30
CA VAL A 74 -16.72 9.53 2.80
C VAL A 74 -16.34 8.70 1.56
N LEU A 75 -15.58 9.28 0.62
CA LEU A 75 -15.08 8.54 -0.54
C LEU A 75 -14.12 7.43 -0.13
N GLY A 76 -13.33 7.65 0.93
CA GLY A 76 -12.49 6.64 1.58
C GLY A 76 -13.32 5.46 2.08
N ALA A 77 -14.38 5.73 2.84
CA ALA A 77 -15.29 4.71 3.35
C ALA A 77 -15.96 3.91 2.22
N GLN A 78 -16.38 4.57 1.14
CA GLN A 78 -16.95 3.88 -0.04
C GLN A 78 -15.93 2.94 -0.70
N THR A 79 -14.66 3.38 -0.82
CA THR A 79 -13.61 2.53 -1.42
C THR A 79 -13.23 1.36 -0.52
N GLU A 80 -13.22 1.52 0.82
CA GLU A 80 -13.00 0.41 1.75
C GLU A 80 -14.06 -0.68 1.58
N GLY A 81 -15.33 -0.29 1.54
CA GLY A 81 -16.43 -1.24 1.34
C GLY A 81 -16.37 -1.92 -0.02
N MET A 82 -16.14 -1.16 -1.10
CA MET A 82 -16.08 -1.69 -2.46
C MET A 82 -14.93 -2.68 -2.64
N ILE A 83 -13.73 -2.31 -2.23
CA ILE A 83 -12.53 -3.14 -2.43
C ILE A 83 -12.54 -4.32 -1.45
N GLY A 84 -12.88 -4.07 -0.19
CA GLY A 84 -12.99 -5.10 0.83
C GLY A 84 -13.98 -6.19 0.44
N TYR A 85 -15.16 -5.82 -0.07
CA TYR A 85 -16.14 -6.76 -0.61
C TYR A 85 -15.55 -7.66 -1.71
N ILE A 86 -14.80 -7.10 -2.66
CA ILE A 86 -14.23 -7.88 -3.76
C ILE A 86 -13.14 -8.83 -3.23
N ILE A 87 -12.27 -8.37 -2.31
CA ILE A 87 -11.25 -9.22 -1.68
C ILE A 87 -11.91 -10.35 -0.89
N GLU A 88 -12.91 -10.04 -0.07
CA GLU A 88 -13.64 -11.02 0.74
C GLU A 88 -14.28 -12.10 -0.12
N GLN A 89 -14.97 -11.70 -1.20
CA GLN A 89 -15.56 -12.63 -2.16
C GLN A 89 -14.53 -13.52 -2.84
N GLU A 90 -13.45 -12.92 -3.38
CA GLU A 90 -12.42 -13.67 -4.12
C GLU A 90 -11.58 -14.56 -3.21
N LEU A 91 -11.33 -14.14 -1.98
CA LEU A 91 -10.61 -14.95 -0.99
C LEU A 91 -11.52 -16.10 -0.49
N GLY A 92 -12.80 -15.83 -0.23
CA GLY A 92 -13.78 -16.84 0.16
C GLY A 92 -13.96 -17.95 -0.89
N ASN A 93 -13.80 -17.64 -2.18
CA ASN A 93 -13.80 -18.65 -3.26
C ASN A 93 -12.60 -19.59 -3.22
N ARG A 94 -11.57 -19.30 -2.42
CA ARG A 94 -10.29 -20.04 -2.35
C ARG A 94 -10.04 -20.69 -1.00
N LEU A 95 -10.76 -20.27 0.01
CA LEU A 95 -10.62 -20.79 1.39
C LEU A 95 -11.73 -21.81 1.70
N PRO A 96 -11.49 -22.70 2.68
CA PRO A 96 -12.55 -23.56 3.21
C PRO A 96 -13.76 -22.75 3.68
N PHE A 97 -14.94 -23.29 3.48
CA PHE A 97 -16.23 -22.62 3.81
C PHE A 97 -16.33 -22.25 5.30
N GLU A 98 -15.66 -22.98 6.16
CA GLU A 98 -15.65 -22.77 7.62
C GLU A 98 -14.78 -21.59 8.05
N MET A 99 -13.89 -21.10 7.17
CA MET A 99 -13.05 -19.95 7.50
C MET A 99 -13.85 -18.65 7.41
N SER A 100 -13.86 -17.93 8.52
CA SER A 100 -14.50 -16.62 8.59
C SER A 100 -13.62 -15.56 7.97
N ILE A 101 -14.21 -14.69 7.16
CA ILE A 101 -13.58 -13.49 6.60
C ILE A 101 -14.46 -12.30 6.96
N ALA A 102 -13.88 -11.18 7.29
CA ALA A 102 -14.62 -9.96 7.61
C ALA A 102 -13.92 -8.72 7.06
N THR A 103 -14.69 -7.86 6.42
CA THR A 103 -14.27 -6.51 6.02
C THR A 103 -14.73 -5.50 7.07
N ILE A 104 -13.79 -4.75 7.63
CA ILE A 104 -14.05 -3.74 8.67
C ILE A 104 -13.77 -2.36 8.09
N LEU A 105 -14.78 -1.49 8.05
CA LEU A 105 -14.57 -0.06 7.83
C LEU A 105 -13.75 0.50 8.98
N THR A 106 -12.68 1.19 8.64
CA THR A 106 -11.62 1.50 9.60
C THR A 106 -11.35 2.99 9.62
N MET A 107 -11.53 3.62 10.77
CA MET A 107 -11.15 5.02 10.98
C MET A 107 -9.71 5.12 11.48
N THR A 108 -8.96 6.03 10.90
CA THR A 108 -7.56 6.30 11.29
C THR A 108 -7.44 7.71 11.85
N GLU A 109 -6.99 7.80 13.08
CA GLU A 109 -6.76 9.08 13.75
C GLU A 109 -5.56 9.81 13.15
N VAL A 110 -5.73 11.11 12.91
CA VAL A 110 -4.67 12.01 12.47
C VAL A 110 -4.59 13.23 13.40
N ASP A 111 -3.39 13.80 13.49
CA ASP A 111 -3.18 15.02 14.27
C ASP A 111 -3.67 16.25 13.49
N PRO A 112 -4.60 17.06 14.03
CA PRO A 112 -5.01 18.30 13.39
C PRO A 112 -3.87 19.32 13.20
N ALA A 113 -2.78 19.19 13.95
CA ALA A 113 -1.58 20.02 13.83
C ALA A 113 -0.53 19.47 12.86
N ASP A 114 -0.80 18.34 12.18
CA ASP A 114 0.15 17.77 11.23
C ASP A 114 0.48 18.77 10.11
N PRO A 115 1.77 19.01 9.82
CA PRO A 115 2.20 19.98 8.79
C PRO A 115 1.67 19.63 7.38
N ALA A 116 1.27 18.39 7.09
CA ALA A 116 0.64 18.02 5.85
C ALA A 116 -0.64 18.82 5.53
N PHE A 117 -1.33 19.35 6.53
CA PHE A 117 -2.50 20.21 6.31
C PHE A 117 -2.13 21.58 5.75
N THR A 118 -0.92 22.08 6.01
CA THR A 118 -0.43 23.36 5.49
C THR A 118 0.31 23.21 4.15
N ASP A 119 0.90 22.05 3.87
CA ASP A 119 1.56 21.72 2.61
C ASP A 119 1.08 20.37 2.03
N PRO A 120 -0.09 20.33 1.36
CA PRO A 120 -0.62 19.14 0.73
C PRO A 120 0.32 18.61 -0.36
N THR A 121 0.56 17.28 -0.35
CA THR A 121 1.49 16.64 -1.30
C THR A 121 0.93 15.38 -1.98
N LYS A 122 -0.17 14.82 -1.47
CA LYS A 122 -0.72 13.58 -2.00
C LYS A 122 -1.55 13.84 -3.25
N PHE A 123 -1.08 13.36 -4.39
CA PHE A 123 -1.80 13.46 -5.66
C PHE A 123 -3.08 12.62 -5.65
N VAL A 124 -4.19 13.24 -6.07
CA VAL A 124 -5.51 12.61 -6.18
C VAL A 124 -6.22 13.01 -7.48
N GLY A 125 -7.09 12.15 -7.97
CA GLY A 125 -7.89 12.41 -9.16
C GLY A 125 -7.08 12.41 -10.47
N PRO A 126 -7.63 12.99 -11.56
CA PRO A 126 -7.03 13.02 -12.87
C PRO A 126 -5.90 14.05 -12.99
N VAL A 127 -5.16 13.96 -14.08
CA VAL A 127 -4.20 14.96 -14.52
C VAL A 127 -4.89 16.01 -15.40
N TYR A 128 -4.40 17.25 -15.33
CA TYR A 128 -4.92 18.40 -16.07
C TYR A 128 -3.80 19.15 -16.80
N GLY A 129 -4.13 19.87 -17.83
CA GLY A 129 -3.27 20.93 -18.36
C GLY A 129 -3.14 22.08 -17.36
N HIS A 130 -2.06 22.86 -17.45
CA HIS A 130 -1.74 23.95 -16.52
C HIS A 130 -2.91 24.94 -16.31
N ASP A 131 -3.51 25.44 -17.41
CA ASP A 131 -4.54 26.48 -17.35
C ASP A 131 -5.85 25.94 -16.77
N GLU A 132 -6.19 24.70 -17.09
CA GLU A 132 -7.36 24.02 -16.53
C GLU A 132 -7.19 23.76 -15.04
N ALA A 133 -6.02 23.27 -14.63
CA ALA A 133 -5.71 23.05 -13.21
C ALA A 133 -5.85 24.34 -12.39
N ARG A 134 -5.33 25.46 -12.90
CA ARG A 134 -5.46 26.78 -12.25
C ARG A 134 -6.91 27.26 -12.18
N ARG A 135 -7.67 27.07 -13.25
CA ARG A 135 -9.10 27.40 -13.27
C ARG A 135 -9.88 26.60 -12.22
N LEU A 136 -9.64 25.28 -12.15
CA LEU A 136 -10.28 24.41 -11.17
C LEU A 136 -9.84 24.74 -9.75
N ALA A 137 -8.57 25.03 -9.53
CA ALA A 137 -8.05 25.46 -8.23
C ALA A 137 -8.74 26.72 -7.72
N ALA A 138 -8.88 27.73 -8.58
CA ALA A 138 -9.57 28.99 -8.24
C ALA A 138 -11.08 28.79 -7.98
N LEU A 139 -11.73 27.93 -8.77
CA LEU A 139 -13.18 27.68 -8.65
C LEU A 139 -13.51 26.85 -7.40
N ARG A 140 -12.66 25.89 -7.04
CA ARG A 140 -12.95 24.85 -6.03
C ARG A 140 -12.10 24.96 -4.76
N GLY A 141 -11.22 25.94 -4.68
CA GLY A 141 -10.31 26.08 -3.56
C GLY A 141 -9.27 24.94 -3.46
N TRP A 142 -8.97 24.26 -4.60
CA TRP A 142 -8.01 23.17 -4.58
C TRP A 142 -6.57 23.65 -4.56
N VAL A 143 -5.71 22.88 -3.91
CA VAL A 143 -4.27 22.97 -4.13
C VAL A 143 -3.90 22.05 -5.29
N VAL A 144 -3.13 22.56 -6.24
CA VAL A 144 -2.65 21.80 -7.40
C VAL A 144 -1.13 21.91 -7.49
N LYS A 145 -0.46 20.82 -7.85
CA LYS A 145 1.00 20.75 -8.01
C LYS A 145 1.35 20.10 -9.36
N PRO A 146 2.56 20.39 -9.89
CA PRO A 146 3.08 19.69 -11.08
C PRO A 146 3.21 18.19 -10.85
N ASP A 147 2.80 17.38 -11.84
CA ASP A 147 2.95 15.93 -11.88
C ASP A 147 3.50 15.54 -13.27
N GLY A 148 4.83 15.54 -13.40
CA GLY A 148 5.52 15.46 -14.68
C GLY A 148 5.23 16.66 -15.57
N GLU A 149 4.77 16.40 -16.79
CA GLU A 149 4.37 17.46 -17.75
C GLU A 149 2.95 18.01 -17.51
N HIS A 150 2.22 17.44 -16.54
CA HIS A 150 0.84 17.79 -16.22
C HIS A 150 0.73 18.40 -14.82
N TRP A 151 -0.48 18.76 -14.44
CA TRP A 151 -0.85 19.27 -13.13
C TRP A 151 -1.92 18.37 -12.52
N ARG A 152 -1.91 18.26 -11.20
CA ARG A 152 -2.84 17.41 -10.49
C ARG A 152 -3.23 18.03 -9.15
N ARG A 153 -4.46 17.75 -8.69
CA ARG A 153 -4.90 18.10 -7.35
C ARG A 153 -4.04 17.36 -6.32
N VAL A 154 -3.65 18.08 -5.27
CA VAL A 154 -3.04 17.47 -4.08
C VAL A 154 -3.92 17.70 -2.86
N VAL A 155 -3.92 16.73 -1.96
CA VAL A 155 -4.60 16.79 -0.66
C VAL A 155 -3.60 16.52 0.45
N PRO A 156 -3.92 16.90 1.71
CA PRO A 156 -3.12 16.52 2.87
C PRO A 156 -2.93 15.00 2.98
N SER A 157 -1.75 14.58 3.41
CA SER A 157 -1.46 13.19 3.74
C SER A 157 -0.82 13.11 5.12
N PRO A 158 -1.61 13.35 6.18
CA PRO A 158 -1.12 13.36 7.54
C PRO A 158 -0.67 11.98 8.00
N LYS A 159 0.21 11.93 8.99
CA LYS A 159 0.68 10.68 9.57
C LYS A 159 -0.43 10.00 10.37
N PRO A 160 -0.67 8.68 10.16
CA PRO A 160 -1.61 7.92 10.97
C PRO A 160 -1.06 7.79 12.41
N GLN A 161 -1.92 8.04 13.39
CA GLN A 161 -1.56 7.90 14.80
C GLN A 161 -2.06 6.59 15.40
N ARG A 162 -3.33 6.28 15.13
CA ARG A 162 -4.03 5.14 15.72
C ARG A 162 -5.17 4.67 14.81
N ILE A 163 -5.48 3.39 14.89
CA ILE A 163 -6.64 2.76 14.27
C ILE A 163 -7.73 2.58 15.36
N PHE A 164 -8.92 3.15 15.12
CA PHE A 164 -9.98 3.12 16.13
C PHE A 164 -10.53 1.71 16.38
N GLU A 165 -10.66 0.91 15.34
CA GLU A 165 -11.22 -0.46 15.37
C GLU A 165 -10.21 -1.53 15.80
N GLN A 166 -9.00 -1.15 16.25
CA GLN A 166 -7.92 -2.07 16.63
C GLN A 166 -8.40 -3.23 17.52
N ARG A 167 -9.15 -2.94 18.59
CA ARG A 167 -9.64 -3.97 19.52
C ARG A 167 -10.61 -4.96 18.88
N THR A 168 -11.45 -4.47 17.96
CA THR A 168 -12.39 -5.29 17.21
C THR A 168 -11.63 -6.21 16.25
N ILE A 169 -10.66 -5.66 15.52
CA ILE A 169 -9.79 -6.41 14.60
C ILE A 169 -9.02 -7.50 15.39
N GLU A 170 -8.40 -7.14 16.50
CA GLU A 170 -7.66 -8.09 17.37
C GLU A 170 -8.56 -9.25 17.86
N ALA A 171 -9.81 -8.94 18.27
CA ALA A 171 -10.76 -9.94 18.74
C ALA A 171 -11.20 -10.90 17.63
N LEU A 172 -11.33 -10.44 16.39
CA LEU A 172 -11.67 -11.26 15.23
C LEU A 172 -10.49 -12.15 14.83
N VAL A 173 -9.29 -11.60 14.72
CA VAL A 173 -8.06 -12.33 14.38
C VAL A 173 -7.81 -13.44 15.39
N ALA A 174 -7.94 -13.16 16.70
CA ALA A 174 -7.78 -14.15 17.75
C ALA A 174 -8.79 -15.32 17.68
N ARG A 175 -9.87 -15.20 16.90
CA ARG A 175 -10.84 -16.25 16.62
C ARG A 175 -10.61 -16.95 15.28
N GLY A 176 -9.50 -16.69 14.61
CA GLY A 176 -9.16 -17.26 13.31
C GLY A 176 -9.88 -16.61 12.13
N THR A 177 -10.47 -15.41 12.31
CA THR A 177 -11.07 -14.65 11.21
C THR A 177 -9.98 -13.95 10.41
N VAL A 178 -9.98 -14.09 9.09
CA VAL A 178 -9.18 -13.24 8.19
C VAL A 178 -9.84 -11.87 8.16
N VAL A 179 -9.08 -10.81 8.47
CA VAL A 179 -9.63 -9.45 8.55
C VAL A 179 -9.07 -8.56 7.43
N ILE A 180 -9.97 -7.93 6.69
CA ILE A 180 -9.66 -6.91 5.68
C ILE A 180 -10.01 -5.56 6.29
N CYS A 181 -9.03 -4.65 6.42
CA CYS A 181 -9.22 -3.37 7.11
C CYS A 181 -8.20 -2.32 6.66
N ALA A 182 -8.31 -1.10 7.15
CA ALA A 182 -7.44 0.04 6.85
C ALA A 182 -7.24 0.28 5.35
N GLY A 183 -8.28 0.09 4.56
CA GLY A 183 -8.27 0.33 3.11
C GLY A 183 -7.97 1.79 2.78
N GLY A 184 -7.02 2.02 1.84
CA GLY A 184 -6.58 3.36 1.49
C GLY A 184 -5.83 4.10 2.60
N GLY A 185 -5.45 3.40 3.68
CA GLY A 185 -4.87 3.98 4.89
C GLY A 185 -5.90 4.23 6.00
N GLY A 186 -7.14 3.82 5.78
CA GLY A 186 -8.27 4.09 6.68
C GLY A 186 -8.96 5.43 6.40
N ILE A 187 -10.15 5.60 6.95
CA ILE A 187 -10.94 6.83 6.87
C ILE A 187 -10.29 7.89 7.77
N PRO A 188 -9.77 9.00 7.21
CA PRO A 188 -9.09 10.01 8.00
C PRO A 188 -10.06 10.72 8.93
N THR A 189 -9.79 10.66 10.23
CA THR A 189 -10.62 11.25 11.28
C THR A 189 -9.75 11.95 12.32
N MET A 190 -10.29 12.99 12.95
CA MET A 190 -9.63 13.68 14.06
C MET A 190 -10.62 14.12 15.13
N TYR A 191 -10.15 14.32 16.35
CA TYR A 191 -10.93 15.04 17.36
C TYR A 191 -10.84 16.54 17.14
N LEU A 192 -11.97 17.22 17.23
CA LEU A 192 -11.96 18.69 17.30
C LEU A 192 -11.18 19.14 18.54
N PRO A 193 -10.24 20.11 18.40
CA PRO A 193 -9.37 20.53 19.49
C PRO A 193 -10.14 20.89 20.76
N GLY A 194 -9.73 20.33 21.89
CA GLY A 194 -10.37 20.57 23.20
C GLY A 194 -11.72 19.88 23.41
N THR A 195 -12.15 19.01 22.48
CA THR A 195 -13.44 18.30 22.58
C THR A 195 -13.27 16.78 22.43
N ARG A 196 -14.37 16.05 22.64
CA ARG A 196 -14.46 14.61 22.33
C ARG A 196 -15.26 14.35 21.05
N THR A 197 -15.45 15.36 20.22
CA THR A 197 -16.19 15.24 18.96
C THR A 197 -15.25 14.76 17.87
N LEU A 198 -15.54 13.60 17.31
CA LEU A 198 -14.80 13.02 16.17
C LEU A 198 -15.42 13.54 14.87
N VAL A 199 -14.59 13.94 13.93
CA VAL A 199 -14.99 14.42 12.61
C VAL A 199 -14.13 13.78 11.51
N GLY A 200 -14.72 13.59 10.32
CA GLY A 200 -13.96 13.22 9.11
C GLY A 200 -13.09 14.36 8.61
N VAL A 201 -12.06 14.04 7.88
CA VAL A 201 -11.05 14.99 7.39
C VAL A 201 -10.86 14.88 5.90
N GLU A 202 -10.77 16.02 5.21
CA GLU A 202 -10.47 16.09 3.78
C GLU A 202 -8.97 15.79 3.53
N ALA A 203 -8.60 14.52 3.64
CA ALA A 203 -7.23 14.03 3.54
C ALA A 203 -7.19 12.61 2.95
N VAL A 204 -6.01 12.14 2.58
CA VAL A 204 -5.75 10.75 2.18
C VAL A 204 -4.51 10.25 2.92
N ILE A 205 -4.69 9.27 3.78
CA ILE A 205 -3.60 8.70 4.57
C ILE A 205 -2.75 7.78 3.68
N ASP A 206 -1.45 7.72 3.93
CA ASP A 206 -0.59 6.77 3.24
C ASP A 206 -0.84 5.35 3.76
N LYS A 207 -1.17 4.45 2.83
CA LYS A 207 -1.50 3.05 3.14
C LYS A 207 -0.37 2.32 3.85
N ASP A 208 0.87 2.51 3.42
CA ASP A 208 1.99 1.74 3.93
C ASP A 208 2.28 2.15 5.38
N ARG A 209 2.22 3.45 5.69
CA ARG A 209 2.32 3.96 7.07
C ARG A 209 1.15 3.49 7.95
N ALA A 210 -0.08 3.53 7.44
CA ALA A 210 -1.24 3.01 8.19
C ALA A 210 -1.11 1.51 8.47
N SER A 211 -0.57 0.74 7.51
CA SER A 211 -0.31 -0.69 7.69
C SER A 211 0.77 -0.97 8.73
N ALA A 212 1.79 -0.11 8.84
CA ALA A 212 2.80 -0.23 9.89
C ALA A 212 2.21 0.05 11.28
N VAL A 213 1.36 1.08 11.42
CA VAL A 213 0.62 1.35 12.67
C VAL A 213 -0.29 0.17 13.02
N LEU A 214 -1.06 -0.34 12.05
CA LEU A 214 -1.92 -1.50 12.25
C LEU A 214 -1.14 -2.73 12.70
N ALA A 215 -0.04 -3.05 12.02
CA ALA A 215 0.80 -4.20 12.33
C ALA A 215 1.43 -4.10 13.72
N ARG A 216 1.95 -2.91 14.06
CA ARG A 216 2.48 -2.64 15.41
C ARG A 216 1.41 -2.83 16.48
N ASP A 217 0.24 -2.21 16.32
CA ASP A 217 -0.82 -2.19 17.30
C ASP A 217 -1.47 -3.58 17.48
N LEU A 218 -1.49 -4.39 16.43
CA LEU A 218 -1.90 -5.80 16.46
C LEU A 218 -0.79 -6.76 16.92
N ARG A 219 0.40 -6.26 17.21
CA ARG A 219 1.57 -7.09 17.57
C ARG A 219 1.83 -8.18 16.54
N ALA A 220 1.84 -7.79 15.25
CA ALA A 220 2.13 -8.71 14.16
C ALA A 220 3.57 -9.22 14.23
N ASP A 221 3.76 -10.49 13.91
CA ASP A 221 5.09 -11.11 13.81
C ASP A 221 5.84 -10.64 12.56
N THR A 222 5.07 -10.28 11.50
CA THR A 222 5.65 -9.79 10.24
C THR A 222 4.70 -8.81 9.56
N LEU A 223 5.27 -7.72 9.04
CA LEU A 223 4.61 -6.82 8.10
C LEU A 223 5.12 -7.10 6.69
N VAL A 224 4.25 -7.48 5.76
CA VAL A 224 4.58 -7.61 4.34
C VAL A 224 3.99 -6.44 3.57
N ILE A 225 4.85 -5.69 2.88
CA ILE A 225 4.44 -4.61 1.97
C ILE A 225 4.56 -5.15 0.53
N ALA A 226 3.45 -5.63 0.02
CA ALA A 226 3.37 -6.18 -1.33
C ALA A 226 3.33 -5.06 -2.37
N THR A 227 4.18 -5.18 -3.38
CA THR A 227 4.37 -4.17 -4.45
C THR A 227 4.54 -4.86 -5.80
N ASP A 228 4.80 -4.09 -6.86
CA ASP A 228 5.05 -4.55 -8.23
C ASP A 228 6.53 -4.80 -8.53
N THR A 229 7.41 -4.56 -7.57
CA THR A 229 8.84 -4.88 -7.67
C THR A 229 9.17 -6.06 -6.78
N ASP A 230 10.10 -6.88 -7.22
CA ASP A 230 10.57 -8.07 -6.49
C ASP A 230 11.36 -7.73 -5.23
N ALA A 231 12.03 -6.57 -5.18
CA ALA A 231 12.83 -6.10 -4.04
C ALA A 231 12.94 -4.57 -3.99
N VAL A 232 13.54 -4.05 -2.94
CA VAL A 232 14.03 -2.67 -2.83
C VAL A 232 15.40 -2.58 -3.48
N TYR A 233 15.61 -1.56 -4.30
CA TYR A 233 16.85 -1.39 -5.05
C TYR A 233 17.58 -0.11 -4.67
N THR A 234 18.89 -0.20 -4.53
CA THR A 234 19.80 0.97 -4.63
C THR A 234 20.15 1.23 -6.10
N GLY A 235 20.37 2.49 -6.46
CA GLY A 235 20.78 2.87 -7.82
C GLY A 235 19.73 2.51 -8.89
N TRP A 236 18.44 2.58 -8.57
CA TRP A 236 17.34 2.23 -9.49
C TRP A 236 17.48 2.90 -10.85
N GLY A 237 17.35 2.09 -11.92
CA GLY A 237 17.46 2.56 -13.31
C GLY A 237 18.87 2.90 -13.77
N THR A 238 19.92 2.61 -12.99
CA THR A 238 21.33 2.81 -13.34
C THR A 238 22.06 1.47 -13.50
N PRO A 239 23.25 1.43 -14.16
CA PRO A 239 24.08 0.23 -14.21
C PRO A 239 24.54 -0.29 -12.85
N GLN A 240 24.46 0.54 -11.80
CA GLN A 240 24.83 0.20 -10.41
C GLN A 240 23.63 -0.31 -9.60
N GLN A 241 22.48 -0.56 -10.25
CA GLN A 241 21.29 -1.08 -9.59
C GLN A 241 21.58 -2.41 -8.89
N ARG A 242 21.22 -2.48 -7.59
CA ARG A 242 21.38 -3.69 -6.78
C ARG A 242 20.17 -3.92 -5.89
N ALA A 243 19.66 -5.15 -5.89
CA ALA A 243 18.55 -5.57 -5.04
C ALA A 243 19.03 -5.80 -3.61
N ILE A 244 18.42 -5.14 -2.63
CA ILE A 244 18.67 -5.35 -1.20
C ILE A 244 18.00 -6.67 -0.80
N SER A 245 18.74 -7.56 -0.13
CA SER A 245 18.19 -8.79 0.45
C SER A 245 17.75 -8.59 1.90
N ILE A 246 18.63 -7.98 2.71
CA ILE A 246 18.33 -7.66 4.12
C ILE A 246 19.03 -6.36 4.52
N ALA A 247 18.39 -5.55 5.35
CA ALA A 247 18.97 -4.31 5.86
C ALA A 247 18.58 -4.05 7.31
N HIS A 248 19.52 -3.46 8.09
CA HIS A 248 19.19 -2.85 9.37
C HIS A 248 18.40 -1.55 9.12
N PRO A 249 17.36 -1.25 9.92
CA PRO A 249 16.57 -0.02 9.76
C PRO A 249 17.42 1.26 9.65
N ASP A 250 18.39 1.46 10.54
CA ASP A 250 19.25 2.67 10.53
C ASP A 250 20.06 2.78 9.24
N ALA A 251 20.65 1.67 8.77
CA ALA A 251 21.43 1.65 7.55
C ALA A 251 20.56 1.87 6.30
N LEU A 252 19.30 1.42 6.34
CA LEU A 252 18.35 1.64 5.25
C LEU A 252 17.84 3.09 5.23
N ALA A 253 17.71 3.73 6.38
CA ALA A 253 17.31 5.13 6.52
C ALA A 253 18.33 6.13 5.95
N GLU A 254 19.61 5.73 5.81
CA GLU A 254 20.66 6.55 5.19
C GLU A 254 20.60 6.56 3.65
N LEU A 255 19.77 5.73 3.05
CA LEU A 255 19.65 5.60 1.60
C LEU A 255 18.48 6.42 1.06
N ASP A 256 18.67 6.97 -0.14
CA ASP A 256 17.63 7.75 -0.83
C ASP A 256 16.71 6.85 -1.68
N PHE A 257 15.40 7.00 -1.48
CA PHE A 257 14.37 6.32 -2.25
C PHE A 257 13.35 7.31 -2.81
N ALA A 258 12.76 6.97 -3.95
CA ALA A 258 11.77 7.82 -4.62
C ALA A 258 10.57 8.12 -3.70
N ALA A 259 10.38 9.38 -3.33
CA ALA A 259 9.39 9.85 -2.35
C ALA A 259 7.92 9.50 -2.71
N GLY A 260 7.60 9.34 -3.99
CA GLY A 260 6.24 9.02 -4.45
C GLY A 260 5.94 7.52 -4.61
N SER A 261 6.91 6.63 -4.39
CA SER A 261 6.74 5.19 -4.65
C SER A 261 7.38 4.29 -3.60
N MET A 262 8.71 4.11 -3.63
CA MET A 262 9.43 3.21 -2.72
C MET A 262 9.69 3.85 -1.35
N GLY A 263 9.92 5.15 -1.27
CA GLY A 263 10.22 5.86 -0.01
C GLY A 263 9.20 5.57 1.11
N PRO A 264 7.90 5.79 0.91
CA PRO A 264 6.89 5.50 1.94
C PRO A 264 6.87 4.03 2.41
N LYS A 265 7.17 3.07 1.52
CA LYS A 265 7.24 1.64 1.86
C LYS A 265 8.42 1.32 2.75
N VAL A 266 9.57 1.88 2.40
CA VAL A 266 10.81 1.74 3.20
C VAL A 266 10.65 2.40 4.56
N GLU A 267 10.09 3.61 4.62
CA GLU A 267 9.79 4.30 5.88
C GLU A 267 8.85 3.47 6.78
N ALA A 268 7.76 2.94 6.21
CA ALA A 268 6.81 2.10 6.95
C ALA A 268 7.45 0.81 7.48
N ALA A 269 8.32 0.18 6.68
CA ALA A 269 9.06 -1.02 7.08
C ALA A 269 10.05 -0.72 8.22
N ILE A 270 10.75 0.43 8.14
CA ILE A 270 11.66 0.92 9.19
C ILE A 270 10.88 1.20 10.48
N GLU A 271 9.78 1.96 10.39
CA GLU A 271 8.94 2.31 11.55
C GLU A 271 8.41 1.05 12.26
N PHE A 272 7.96 0.05 11.49
CA PHE A 272 7.52 -1.22 12.06
C PHE A 272 8.65 -1.97 12.74
N ALA A 273 9.80 -2.14 12.08
CA ALA A 273 10.93 -2.90 12.63
C ALA A 273 11.50 -2.23 13.90
N LEU A 274 11.68 -0.91 13.91
CA LEU A 274 12.12 -0.17 15.09
C LEU A 274 11.09 -0.20 16.23
N GLY A 275 9.80 -0.11 15.90
CA GLY A 275 8.73 -0.04 16.90
C GLY A 275 8.39 -1.39 17.56
N THR A 276 8.69 -2.51 16.89
CA THR A 276 8.29 -3.86 17.35
C THR A 276 9.46 -4.80 17.61
N GLY A 277 10.60 -4.57 16.98
CA GLY A 277 11.72 -5.52 16.92
C GLY A 277 11.49 -6.68 15.92
N ASN A 278 10.34 -6.74 15.28
CA ASN A 278 9.97 -7.76 14.29
C ASN A 278 10.35 -7.35 12.86
N ASP A 279 10.37 -8.32 11.95
CA ASP A 279 10.78 -8.10 10.57
C ASP A 279 9.66 -7.50 9.71
N ALA A 280 9.99 -6.53 8.87
CA ALA A 280 9.18 -6.13 7.73
C ALA A 280 9.80 -6.66 6.42
N VAL A 281 8.95 -6.98 5.43
CA VAL A 281 9.40 -7.48 4.14
C VAL A 281 8.72 -6.71 3.01
N ILE A 282 9.49 -6.27 2.01
CA ILE A 282 9.00 -5.57 0.82
C ILE A 282 9.31 -6.43 -0.40
N GLY A 283 8.31 -6.72 -1.22
CA GLY A 283 8.52 -7.52 -2.42
C GLY A 283 7.26 -7.77 -3.24
N SER A 284 7.38 -8.62 -4.23
CA SER A 284 6.31 -8.93 -5.17
C SER A 284 5.24 -9.82 -4.55
N LEU A 285 3.96 -9.49 -4.79
CA LEU A 285 2.84 -10.23 -4.21
C LEU A 285 2.79 -11.71 -4.62
N PRO A 286 3.07 -12.11 -5.87
CA PRO A 286 3.16 -13.52 -6.25
C PRO A 286 4.15 -14.33 -5.42
N ASP A 287 5.21 -13.69 -4.91
CA ASP A 287 6.28 -14.32 -4.14
C ASP A 287 6.00 -14.31 -2.62
N LEU A 288 4.74 -14.11 -2.21
CA LEU A 288 4.36 -13.94 -0.81
C LEU A 288 4.83 -15.10 0.12
N PRO A 289 4.74 -16.38 -0.27
CA PRO A 289 5.32 -17.47 0.53
C PRO A 289 6.83 -17.34 0.69
N GLU A 290 7.55 -17.00 -0.37
CA GLU A 290 9.01 -16.82 -0.40
C GLU A 290 9.44 -15.58 0.40
N LEU A 291 8.63 -14.51 0.37
CA LEU A 291 8.83 -13.32 1.21
C LEU A 291 8.79 -13.68 2.71
N LEU A 292 7.80 -14.47 3.13
CA LEU A 292 7.68 -14.94 4.50
C LEU A 292 8.79 -15.91 4.88
N ALA A 293 9.17 -16.80 3.96
CA ALA A 293 10.29 -17.74 4.16
C ALA A 293 11.67 -17.04 4.16
N GLY A 294 11.76 -15.78 3.70
CA GLY A 294 13.01 -15.02 3.65
C GLY A 294 13.92 -15.35 2.47
N THR A 295 13.37 -15.98 1.43
CA THR A 295 14.11 -16.37 0.21
C THR A 295 13.89 -15.38 -0.95
N ALA A 296 12.93 -14.45 -0.83
CA ALA A 296 12.65 -13.39 -1.77
C ALA A 296 12.46 -12.04 -1.08
N GLY A 297 12.42 -10.96 -1.88
CA GLY A 297 12.17 -9.62 -1.39
C GLY A 297 13.32 -8.95 -0.66
N SER A 298 13.01 -7.82 -0.02
CA SER A 298 13.92 -7.09 0.86
C SER A 298 13.40 -7.14 2.28
N ARG A 299 14.19 -7.70 3.19
CA ARG A 299 13.85 -7.81 4.62
C ARG A 299 14.45 -6.65 5.40
N VAL A 300 13.67 -5.98 6.20
CA VAL A 300 14.10 -4.98 7.17
C VAL A 300 14.07 -5.62 8.56
N SER A 301 15.23 -5.74 9.20
CA SER A 301 15.39 -6.54 10.42
C SER A 301 16.39 -5.91 11.37
N MET A 302 16.05 -5.91 12.68
CA MET A 302 16.96 -5.49 13.74
C MET A 302 18.18 -6.42 13.90
N ALA A 303 18.12 -7.64 13.37
CA ALA A 303 19.24 -8.58 13.41
C ALA A 303 20.29 -8.34 12.31
N ALA A 304 19.99 -7.54 11.30
CA ALA A 304 20.93 -7.21 10.23
C ALA A 304 22.08 -6.30 10.72
N LYS A 305 23.25 -6.40 10.09
CA LYS A 305 24.46 -5.62 10.47
C LYS A 305 24.77 -4.50 9.45
N GLY A 306 23.78 -4.00 8.74
CA GLY A 306 23.93 -3.01 7.68
C GLY A 306 23.05 -3.37 6.50
N VAL A 307 23.50 -3.13 5.28
CA VAL A 307 22.78 -3.48 4.05
C VAL A 307 23.49 -4.64 3.35
N ALA A 308 22.77 -5.74 3.12
CA ALA A 308 23.21 -6.84 2.27
C ALA A 308 22.36 -6.90 1.00
N TYR A 309 22.91 -7.45 -0.06
CA TYR A 309 22.31 -7.49 -1.37
C TYR A 309 22.11 -8.93 -1.83
N HIS A 310 21.12 -9.16 -2.67
CA HIS A 310 20.99 -10.43 -3.39
C HIS A 310 22.22 -10.67 -4.28
N ALA A 311 22.56 -11.92 -4.49
CA ALA A 311 23.59 -12.30 -5.47
C ALA A 311 23.17 -11.80 -6.85
N LEU A 312 24.14 -11.25 -7.60
CA LEU A 312 23.88 -10.92 -9.00
C LEU A 312 23.51 -12.21 -9.76
N PRO A 313 22.53 -12.16 -10.67
CA PRO A 313 22.27 -13.30 -11.55
C PRO A 313 23.58 -13.70 -12.23
N THR A 314 23.98 -14.95 -12.09
CA THR A 314 25.12 -15.48 -12.82
C THR A 314 24.81 -15.35 -14.30
N ALA A 315 25.59 -14.56 -15.04
CA ALA A 315 25.44 -14.47 -16.48
C ALA A 315 25.55 -15.89 -17.06
N VAL A 316 24.48 -16.36 -17.65
CA VAL A 316 24.52 -17.63 -18.42
C VAL A 316 25.43 -17.32 -19.60
N VAL A 317 26.66 -17.80 -19.54
CA VAL A 317 27.56 -17.84 -20.70
C VAL A 317 26.87 -18.78 -21.67
N GLN A 318 26.20 -18.26 -22.69
CA GLN A 318 25.82 -19.03 -23.84
C GLN A 318 27.14 -19.42 -24.53
N ASP A 319 27.59 -20.67 -24.34
CA ASP A 319 28.59 -21.27 -25.17
C ASP A 319 28.08 -21.25 -26.64
N GLU A 320 28.65 -20.34 -27.42
CA GLU A 320 28.48 -20.37 -28.88
C GLU A 320 29.00 -21.74 -29.38
N ILE A 321 28.07 -22.63 -29.71
CA ILE A 321 28.39 -23.84 -30.44
C ILE A 321 28.82 -23.36 -31.83
N VAL A 322 30.10 -23.19 -32.01
CA VAL A 322 30.71 -23.04 -33.35
C VAL A 322 30.50 -24.36 -34.13
N SER A 323 29.47 -24.39 -34.97
CA SER A 323 29.29 -25.49 -35.91
C SER A 323 30.36 -25.39 -37.00
N VAL A 324 31.40 -26.22 -36.90
CA VAL A 324 32.34 -26.46 -37.97
C VAL A 324 31.62 -27.31 -39.05
N SER A 325 31.30 -26.70 -40.18
CA SER A 325 30.82 -27.41 -41.35
C SER A 325 31.99 -28.19 -41.96
N PRO A 326 31.85 -29.49 -42.23
CA PRO A 326 32.85 -30.22 -42.98
C PRO A 326 32.78 -29.82 -44.46
N THR A 327 33.85 -29.26 -44.96
CA THR A 327 34.11 -29.15 -46.40
C THR A 327 34.41 -30.52 -46.96
N GLY A 328 33.65 -30.97 -47.95
CA GLY A 328 33.88 -32.10 -48.80
C GLY A 328 33.14 -31.88 -50.12
#